data_519c3ced6f25514ff8da18ebfd595411
#
_entry.id   519c3ced6f25514ff8da18ebfd595411
#
_cell.length_a   1.000
_cell.length_b   1.000
_cell.length_c   1.000
_cell.angle_alpha   90.00
_cell.angle_beta   90.00
_cell.angle_gamma   90.00
#
_symmetry.space_group_name_H-M   'P 1'
#
loop_
_entity.id
_entity.type
_entity.pdbx_description
1 polymer ?
#
loop_
_entity_poly.entity_id
_entity_poly.type
_entity_poly.pdbx_seq_one_letter_code
_entity_poly.pdbx_strand_id
1 'polypeptide(L)'
;DACAAEETALMEAASAIVVADQAAVTTAEAEEALAPRATGELAFPSTIEEETPELESSIDFSAPEEAAPVRDGADAEAPFPGPSARPPRAKGPIIAAACIALAVVLAAVAGGTYMAELWGGKTIPEVVGLSQPEAVDALAAKGFAPQAVEVKSDDPQGTVLSSDPEQGHRAEEGSTVTLSVAVPRIVPTIVGATSEEAAQALEAEGFTAVTYTEEKSNETAGTVLAVSPEAGTEAKSGDAITVTVAVPYTVPDVEGMSEADAKAALQAEGYEVTSEWYTTEDIEEGTAVSTDPAAGSELNSGSEVTLYVAHSRGTELVDLTREILPGANLTNDEGSFKVENIKSCTYRGDGEVLYTVEARQYEVVTMPFGLGQETVFAKKLTTIEGGIVWNDDNEVSYASPSIRY
;
A
#
# COMPACT_ATOMS: atom_id res chain seq x y z
N ASP A 1 -15.70 59.90 23.01
CA ASP A 1 -16.52 59.91 21.76
C ASP A 1 -16.03 58.95 20.66
N ALA A 2 -14.81 58.45 20.76
CA ALA A 2 -14.31 57.47 19.78
C ALA A 2 -14.63 56.00 20.15
N CYS A 3 -14.82 55.69 21.44
CA CYS A 3 -15.11 54.34 21.91
C CYS A 3 -16.56 53.89 21.69
N ALA A 4 -17.51 54.85 21.64
CA ALA A 4 -18.94 54.56 21.42
C ALA A 4 -19.28 54.29 19.94
N ALA A 5 -18.40 54.69 19.00
CA ALA A 5 -18.60 54.47 17.57
C ALA A 5 -18.10 53.09 17.10
N GLU A 6 -17.12 52.48 17.79
CA GLU A 6 -16.65 51.15 17.51
C GLU A 6 -17.59 50.05 18.01
N GLU A 7 -18.24 50.23 19.16
CA GLU A 7 -19.22 49.26 19.67
C GLU A 7 -20.48 49.17 18.79
N THR A 8 -20.91 50.31 18.19
CA THR A 8 -22.09 50.32 17.31
C THR A 8 -21.82 49.64 15.97
N ALA A 9 -20.60 49.75 15.44
CA ALA A 9 -20.18 49.08 14.19
C ALA A 9 -20.04 47.56 14.34
N LEU A 10 -19.62 47.06 15.52
CA LEU A 10 -19.54 45.63 15.83
C LEU A 10 -20.91 44.97 16.00
N MET A 11 -21.89 45.67 16.57
CA MET A 11 -23.27 45.16 16.69
C MET A 11 -24.01 45.12 15.35
N GLU A 12 -23.72 46.05 14.44
CA GLU A 12 -24.32 46.06 13.10
C GLU A 12 -23.75 45.00 12.19
N ALA A 13 -22.47 44.64 12.33
CA ALA A 13 -21.82 43.54 11.63
C ALA A 13 -22.31 42.17 12.11
N ALA A 14 -22.56 41.98 13.40
CA ALA A 14 -23.10 40.74 13.96
C ALA A 14 -24.56 40.49 13.52
N SER A 15 -25.36 41.55 13.36
CA SER A 15 -26.74 41.42 12.89
C SER A 15 -26.86 41.09 11.40
N ALA A 16 -25.86 41.44 10.59
CA ALA A 16 -25.85 41.14 9.16
C ALA A 16 -25.48 39.67 8.87
N ILE A 17 -24.69 39.01 9.75
CA ILE A 17 -24.30 37.60 9.61
C ILE A 17 -25.47 36.67 9.93
N VAL A 18 -26.31 36.99 10.88
CA VAL A 18 -27.49 36.18 11.27
C VAL A 18 -28.58 36.18 10.19
N VAL A 19 -28.70 37.24 9.39
CA VAL A 19 -29.73 37.34 8.32
C VAL A 19 -29.29 36.61 7.03
N ALA A 20 -27.97 36.39 6.82
CA ALA A 20 -27.46 35.68 5.64
C ALA A 20 -27.60 34.15 5.75
N ASP A 21 -27.61 33.59 6.97
CA ASP A 21 -27.69 32.15 7.20
C ASP A 21 -29.11 31.58 7.09
N GLN A 22 -30.14 32.40 7.29
CA GLN A 22 -31.56 32.01 7.12
C GLN A 22 -32.07 31.99 5.66
N ALA A 23 -31.30 32.50 4.71
CA ALA A 23 -31.71 32.54 3.30
C ALA A 23 -31.20 31.31 2.50
N ALA A 24 -30.27 30.53 3.06
CA ALA A 24 -29.69 29.36 2.39
C ALA A 24 -30.42 28.02 2.65
N VAL A 25 -31.33 27.97 3.61
CA VAL A 25 -32.01 26.72 4.02
C VAL A 25 -33.32 26.44 3.27
N THR A 26 -33.85 27.39 2.50
CA THR A 26 -35.19 27.25 1.86
C THR A 26 -35.19 26.80 0.38
N THR A 27 -34.04 26.40 -0.21
CA THR A 27 -34.00 25.98 -1.63
C THR A 27 -33.57 24.53 -1.86
N ALA A 28 -33.43 23.71 -0.81
CA ALA A 28 -32.97 22.29 -0.93
C ALA A 28 -34.08 21.25 -0.66
N GLU A 29 -35.33 21.62 -0.43
CA GLU A 29 -36.43 20.66 -0.18
C GLU A 29 -37.50 20.68 -1.29
N ALA A 30 -37.12 20.38 -2.53
CA ALA A 30 -38.11 20.09 -3.56
C ALA A 30 -37.49 19.34 -4.74
N GLU A 31 -36.94 18.14 -4.54
CA GLU A 31 -36.82 17.15 -5.64
C GLU A 31 -36.29 15.79 -5.14
N GLU A 32 -37.08 15.05 -4.36
CA GLU A 32 -36.89 13.59 -4.28
C GLU A 32 -38.19 12.89 -3.84
N ALA A 33 -39.07 12.73 -4.80
CA ALA A 33 -40.18 11.76 -4.71
C ALA A 33 -40.35 11.15 -6.09
N LEU A 34 -39.81 9.97 -6.33
CA LEU A 34 -40.34 8.85 -7.12
C LEU A 34 -39.23 7.87 -7.56
N ALA A 35 -39.06 6.79 -6.83
CA ALA A 35 -38.66 5.52 -7.45
C ALA A 35 -39.13 4.34 -6.58
N PRO A 36 -39.67 3.27 -7.17
CA PRO A 36 -40.34 2.20 -6.45
C PRO A 36 -39.34 1.17 -5.87
N ARG A 37 -39.64 0.71 -4.68
CA ARG A 37 -38.99 -0.46 -4.04
C ARG A 37 -39.16 -1.69 -4.92
N ALA A 38 -38.06 -2.25 -5.40
CA ALA A 38 -37.98 -3.64 -5.86
C ALA A 38 -37.41 -4.50 -4.74
N THR A 39 -38.27 -5.29 -4.15
CA THR A 39 -37.90 -6.43 -3.32
C THR A 39 -37.34 -7.51 -4.23
N GLY A 40 -36.01 -7.70 -4.21
CA GLY A 40 -35.31 -8.78 -4.88
C GLY A 40 -34.51 -9.56 -3.85
N GLU A 41 -35.10 -10.70 -3.44
CA GLU A 41 -34.45 -11.76 -2.70
C GLU A 41 -33.32 -12.34 -3.53
N LEU A 42 -32.05 -12.09 -3.15
CA LEU A 42 -30.89 -12.74 -3.74
C LEU A 42 -30.56 -14.00 -2.95
N ALA A 43 -31.05 -15.12 -3.50
CA ALA A 43 -30.62 -16.46 -3.12
C ALA A 43 -29.16 -16.65 -3.55
N PHE A 44 -28.30 -17.04 -2.61
CA PHE A 44 -26.95 -17.54 -2.89
C PHE A 44 -27.06 -18.97 -3.42
N PRO A 45 -26.46 -19.29 -4.57
CA PRO A 45 -26.24 -20.68 -4.93
C PRO A 45 -25.00 -21.20 -4.20
N SER A 46 -25.24 -22.08 -3.25
CA SER A 46 -24.24 -23.02 -2.76
C SER A 46 -24.03 -24.09 -3.81
N THR A 47 -22.84 -24.29 -4.27
CA THR A 47 -22.15 -25.49 -4.75
C THR A 47 -21.21 -25.11 -5.89
N ILE A 48 -19.95 -24.93 -5.55
CA ILE A 48 -18.85 -25.03 -6.53
C ILE A 48 -18.36 -26.46 -6.38
N GLU A 49 -18.75 -27.30 -7.33
CA GLU A 49 -18.11 -28.60 -7.56
C GLU A 49 -16.71 -28.33 -8.13
N GLU A 50 -15.75 -28.86 -7.41
CA GLU A 50 -14.33 -28.89 -7.70
C GLU A 50 -14.09 -29.89 -8.85
N GLU A 51 -14.03 -29.41 -10.08
CA GLU A 51 -13.59 -30.20 -11.22
C GLU A 51 -12.08 -29.97 -11.39
N THR A 52 -11.29 -30.93 -10.90
CA THR A 52 -9.88 -31.08 -11.23
C THR A 52 -9.77 -31.73 -12.59
N PRO A 53 -9.10 -31.18 -13.59
CA PRO A 53 -8.73 -31.94 -14.78
C PRO A 53 -7.54 -32.82 -14.47
N GLU A 54 -7.76 -34.12 -14.43
CA GLU A 54 -6.71 -35.14 -14.52
C GLU A 54 -6.03 -35.01 -15.89
N LEU A 55 -4.78 -34.56 -15.87
CA LEU A 55 -3.85 -34.69 -16.97
C LEU A 55 -3.19 -36.07 -16.91
N GLU A 56 -3.81 -37.03 -17.57
CA GLU A 56 -3.14 -38.29 -17.93
C GLU A 56 -2.07 -37.98 -18.98
N SER A 57 -0.81 -37.88 -18.56
CA SER A 57 0.31 -37.97 -19.43
C SER A 57 0.86 -39.40 -19.39
N SER A 58 0.31 -40.27 -20.22
CA SER A 58 0.98 -41.55 -20.57
C SER A 58 1.98 -41.29 -21.68
N ILE A 59 3.21 -41.01 -21.33
CA ILE A 59 4.36 -41.16 -22.24
C ILE A 59 4.86 -42.60 -22.11
N ASP A 60 4.48 -43.41 -23.09
CA ASP A 60 4.94 -44.76 -23.29
C ASP A 60 6.36 -44.70 -23.86
N PHE A 61 7.34 -45.08 -23.05
CA PHE A 61 8.74 -45.25 -23.41
C PHE A 61 8.96 -46.71 -23.66
N SER A 62 8.52 -47.23 -24.83
CA SER A 62 8.89 -48.58 -25.29
C SER A 62 10.20 -48.54 -26.04
N ALA A 63 11.25 -48.97 -25.37
CA ALA A 63 12.50 -49.34 -26.00
C ALA A 63 12.30 -50.63 -26.82
N PRO A 64 12.91 -50.77 -28.01
CA PRO A 64 12.87 -52.01 -28.75
C PRO A 64 13.87 -52.97 -28.15
N GLU A 65 13.37 -54.06 -27.59
CA GLU A 65 14.06 -55.24 -27.13
C GLU A 65 14.63 -56.05 -28.32
N GLU A 66 15.92 -56.26 -28.32
CA GLU A 66 16.70 -57.09 -29.20
C GLU A 66 16.32 -58.56 -29.00
N ALA A 67 15.70 -59.19 -29.99
CA ALA A 67 15.44 -60.58 -30.01
C ALA A 67 16.32 -61.30 -31.07
N ALA A 68 17.28 -61.99 -30.61
CA ALA A 68 18.04 -62.92 -31.42
C ALA A 68 17.18 -64.11 -31.90
N PRO A 69 17.37 -64.64 -33.11
CA PRO A 69 16.70 -65.86 -33.57
C PRO A 69 17.43 -67.13 -33.18
N VAL A 70 16.64 -68.03 -32.68
CA VAL A 70 16.97 -69.44 -32.42
C VAL A 70 17.10 -70.20 -33.75
N ARG A 71 18.14 -71.11 -33.84
CA ARG A 71 18.38 -72.09 -34.85
C ARG A 71 17.33 -73.21 -34.80
N ASP A 72 17.05 -73.73 -36.01
CA ASP A 72 16.91 -75.16 -36.33
C ASP A 72 16.70 -75.21 -37.85
N GLY A 73 17.44 -75.94 -38.65
CA GLY A 73 17.90 -77.29 -38.63
C GLY A 73 17.29 -78.03 -39.80
N ALA A 74 18.13 -78.62 -40.60
CA ALA A 74 17.93 -79.77 -41.45
C ALA A 74 18.19 -79.58 -42.95
N ASP A 75 19.36 -80.13 -43.29
CA ASP A 75 19.62 -81.18 -44.31
C ASP A 75 18.96 -81.01 -45.71
N ALA A 76 19.85 -80.93 -46.68
CA ALA A 76 19.93 -81.92 -47.77
C ALA A 76 20.96 -81.58 -48.90
N GLU A 77 21.94 -82.38 -48.97
CA GLU A 77 22.56 -83.02 -50.18
C GLU A 77 23.09 -82.15 -51.31
N ALA A 78 24.39 -82.35 -51.49
CA ALA A 78 25.17 -82.07 -52.72
C ALA A 78 24.82 -83.02 -53.88
N PRO A 79 25.15 -82.64 -55.10
CA PRO A 79 26.24 -83.39 -55.80
C PRO A 79 27.19 -82.48 -56.59
N PHE A 80 28.43 -82.91 -56.60
CA PHE A 80 29.55 -82.55 -57.50
C PHE A 80 29.45 -83.23 -58.85
N PRO A 81 30.38 -83.05 -59.86
CA PRO A 81 31.24 -81.91 -60.23
C PRO A 81 31.19 -81.56 -61.74
N GLY A 82 31.81 -80.43 -62.15
CA GLY A 82 32.10 -80.11 -63.52
C GLY A 82 33.29 -79.19 -63.71
N PRO A 83 34.02 -79.19 -64.73
CA PRO A 83 35.49 -78.96 -64.72
C PRO A 83 35.89 -77.47 -64.93
N SER A 84 36.98 -77.15 -64.29
CA SER A 84 37.94 -76.07 -64.47
C SER A 84 37.86 -75.19 -65.72
N ALA A 85 37.62 -73.89 -65.48
CA ALA A 85 38.11 -72.89 -66.42
C ALA A 85 39.07 -71.92 -65.65
N ARG A 86 40.27 -71.82 -66.15
CA ARG A 86 41.29 -70.92 -65.64
C ARG A 86 40.83 -69.46 -65.73
N PRO A 87 41.03 -68.65 -64.69
CA PRO A 87 40.76 -67.24 -64.77
C PRO A 87 41.81 -66.49 -65.61
N PRO A 88 41.41 -65.48 -66.37
CA PRO A 88 42.36 -64.59 -67.04
C PRO A 88 43.18 -63.85 -66.02
N ARG A 89 44.44 -63.69 -66.22
CA ARG A 89 45.38 -62.89 -65.46
C ARG A 89 44.90 -61.40 -65.44
N ALA A 90 44.20 -61.01 -64.38
CA ALA A 90 43.84 -59.64 -64.15
C ALA A 90 45.08 -58.79 -63.79
N LYS A 91 45.43 -57.87 -64.68
CA LYS A 91 46.37 -56.75 -64.36
C LYS A 91 45.72 -55.69 -63.51
N GLY A 92 44.89 -56.11 -62.50
CA GLY A 92 44.08 -55.22 -61.69
C GLY A 92 44.65 -54.76 -60.34
N PRO A 93 45.52 -55.42 -59.60
CA PRO A 93 45.90 -55.01 -58.27
C PRO A 93 46.79 -53.80 -58.19
N ILE A 94 47.56 -53.48 -59.26
CA ILE A 94 48.46 -52.32 -59.28
C ILE A 94 47.68 -51.05 -59.49
N ILE A 95 46.67 -51.05 -60.33
CA ILE A 95 45.84 -49.87 -60.58
C ILE A 95 44.95 -49.56 -59.34
N ALA A 96 44.35 -50.58 -58.71
CA ALA A 96 43.59 -50.47 -57.52
C ALA A 96 44.42 -49.91 -56.34
N ALA A 97 45.64 -50.45 -56.18
CA ALA A 97 46.56 -49.94 -55.13
C ALA A 97 47.04 -48.54 -55.43
N ALA A 98 47.24 -48.16 -56.68
CA ALA A 98 47.61 -46.81 -57.07
C ALA A 98 46.42 -45.80 -56.83
N CYS A 99 45.21 -46.26 -57.15
CA CYS A 99 44.01 -45.42 -56.85
C CYS A 99 43.79 -45.26 -55.39
N ILE A 100 43.97 -46.29 -54.55
CA ILE A 100 43.85 -46.15 -53.09
C ILE A 100 44.98 -45.26 -52.54
N ALA A 101 46.21 -45.44 -52.99
CA ALA A 101 47.34 -44.60 -52.57
C ALA A 101 47.11 -43.10 -52.96
N LEU A 102 46.60 -42.87 -54.17
CA LEU A 102 46.24 -41.51 -54.61
C LEU A 102 45.07 -40.91 -53.78
N ALA A 103 44.09 -41.74 -53.48
CA ALA A 103 42.98 -41.32 -52.63
C ALA A 103 43.43 -40.96 -51.23
N VAL A 104 44.33 -41.72 -50.63
CA VAL A 104 44.96 -41.46 -49.31
C VAL A 104 45.80 -40.17 -49.35
N VAL A 105 46.59 -39.99 -50.41
CA VAL A 105 47.39 -38.79 -50.58
C VAL A 105 46.46 -37.54 -50.77
N LEU A 106 45.42 -37.64 -51.57
CA LEU A 106 44.44 -36.57 -51.76
C LEU A 106 43.70 -36.29 -50.47
N ALA A 107 43.30 -37.29 -49.69
CA ALA A 107 42.68 -37.12 -48.40
C ALA A 107 43.63 -36.47 -47.39
N ALA A 108 44.92 -36.87 -47.39
CA ALA A 108 45.94 -36.27 -46.54
C ALA A 108 46.24 -34.80 -46.93
N VAL A 109 46.32 -34.52 -48.24
CA VAL A 109 46.48 -33.13 -48.73
C VAL A 109 45.22 -32.29 -48.42
N ALA A 110 44.04 -32.85 -48.71
CA ALA A 110 42.78 -32.17 -48.36
C ALA A 110 42.64 -31.93 -46.86
N GLY A 111 42.95 -32.96 -46.03
CA GLY A 111 42.97 -32.82 -44.59
C GLY A 111 44.03 -31.82 -44.08
N GLY A 112 45.25 -31.88 -44.70
CA GLY A 112 46.32 -30.94 -44.37
C GLY A 112 46.00 -29.50 -44.76
N THR A 113 45.42 -29.28 -45.94
CA THR A 113 44.99 -27.93 -46.38
C THR A 113 43.79 -27.41 -45.60
N TYR A 114 42.87 -28.33 -45.19
CA TYR A 114 41.77 -28.00 -44.32
C TYR A 114 42.26 -27.56 -42.92
N MET A 115 43.20 -28.33 -42.33
CA MET A 115 43.84 -28.01 -41.06
C MET A 115 44.68 -26.72 -41.13
N ALA A 116 45.32 -26.46 -42.30
CA ALA A 116 46.06 -25.25 -42.54
C ALA A 116 45.20 -24.01 -42.93
N GLU A 117 43.85 -24.13 -42.83
CA GLU A 117 42.89 -23.06 -43.16
C GLU A 117 42.98 -22.54 -44.62
N LEU A 118 43.55 -23.35 -45.54
CA LEU A 118 43.63 -22.96 -46.99
C LEU A 118 42.29 -23.09 -47.71
N TRP A 119 41.40 -23.92 -47.22
CA TRP A 119 40.01 -24.05 -47.74
C TRP A 119 39.09 -24.52 -46.61
N GLY A 120 37.83 -24.16 -46.67
CA GLY A 120 36.83 -24.47 -45.64
C GLY A 120 36.68 -23.41 -44.56
N GLY A 121 37.15 -22.17 -44.79
CA GLY A 121 37.06 -21.04 -43.85
C GLY A 121 38.20 -21.00 -42.81
N LYS A 122 38.24 -19.94 -42.02
CA LYS A 122 39.16 -19.74 -40.91
C LYS A 122 38.54 -20.10 -39.57
N THR A 123 39.36 -20.61 -38.65
CA THR A 123 38.90 -20.94 -37.29
C THR A 123 38.82 -19.68 -36.42
N ILE A 124 37.67 -19.49 -35.76
CA ILE A 124 37.45 -18.39 -34.82
C ILE A 124 38.40 -18.61 -33.64
N PRO A 125 39.23 -17.61 -33.28
CA PRO A 125 40.16 -17.71 -32.16
C PRO A 125 39.43 -17.76 -30.82
N GLU A 126 40.14 -18.21 -29.79
CA GLU A 126 39.65 -18.15 -28.41
C GLU A 126 39.62 -16.70 -27.93
N VAL A 127 38.42 -16.15 -27.71
CA VAL A 127 38.19 -14.75 -27.36
C VAL A 127 37.42 -14.61 -26.05
N VAL A 128 36.78 -15.66 -25.56
CA VAL A 128 36.03 -15.64 -24.31
C VAL A 128 37.00 -15.46 -23.13
N GLY A 129 36.65 -14.52 -22.24
CA GLY A 129 37.46 -14.14 -21.09
C GLY A 129 38.54 -13.07 -21.39
N LEU A 130 38.76 -12.71 -22.67
CA LEU A 130 39.64 -11.61 -23.03
C LEU A 130 38.92 -10.27 -22.83
N SER A 131 39.73 -9.18 -22.78
CA SER A 131 39.15 -7.84 -22.88
C SER A 131 38.63 -7.59 -24.30
N GLN A 132 37.60 -6.73 -24.43
CA GLN A 132 37.04 -6.36 -25.74
C GLN A 132 38.09 -5.93 -26.76
N PRO A 133 39.09 -5.05 -26.46
CA PRO A 133 40.14 -4.70 -27.42
C PRO A 133 40.97 -5.89 -27.88
N GLU A 134 41.37 -6.75 -26.95
CA GLU A 134 42.17 -7.94 -27.27
C GLU A 134 41.41 -8.94 -28.14
N ALA A 135 40.11 -9.14 -27.87
CA ALA A 135 39.24 -9.99 -28.67
C ALA A 135 39.03 -9.45 -30.10
N VAL A 136 38.85 -8.12 -30.22
CA VAL A 136 38.72 -7.42 -31.51
C VAL A 136 39.97 -7.60 -32.31
N ASP A 137 41.18 -7.38 -31.73
CA ASP A 137 42.46 -7.53 -32.39
C ASP A 137 42.70 -8.97 -32.84
N ALA A 138 42.35 -9.96 -31.99
CA ALA A 138 42.52 -11.36 -32.29
C ALA A 138 41.63 -11.83 -33.46
N LEU A 139 40.40 -11.34 -33.55
CA LEU A 139 39.47 -11.61 -34.63
C LEU A 139 39.89 -10.91 -35.94
N ALA A 140 40.28 -9.63 -35.85
CA ALA A 140 40.77 -8.86 -37.00
C ALA A 140 42.02 -9.47 -37.58
N ALA A 141 42.98 -9.98 -36.76
CA ALA A 141 44.18 -10.63 -37.21
C ALA A 141 43.88 -11.93 -38.00
N LYS A 142 42.75 -12.58 -37.70
CA LYS A 142 42.24 -13.74 -38.46
C LYS A 142 41.41 -13.34 -39.69
N GLY A 143 41.11 -12.04 -39.85
CA GLY A 143 40.34 -11.53 -40.97
C GLY A 143 38.81 -11.58 -40.79
N PHE A 144 38.33 -11.70 -39.54
CA PHE A 144 36.92 -11.59 -39.21
C PHE A 144 36.51 -10.14 -38.95
N ALA A 145 35.22 -9.81 -39.06
CA ALA A 145 34.64 -8.51 -38.73
C ALA A 145 33.99 -8.58 -37.32
N PRO A 146 34.65 -8.14 -36.24
CA PRO A 146 34.08 -8.20 -34.90
C PRO A 146 32.99 -7.15 -34.70
N GLN A 147 31.87 -7.54 -34.07
CA GLN A 147 30.79 -6.68 -33.64
C GLN A 147 30.52 -6.92 -32.14
N ALA A 148 30.68 -5.88 -31.33
CA ALA A 148 30.38 -5.97 -29.90
C ALA A 148 28.91 -5.68 -29.62
N VAL A 149 28.31 -6.50 -28.73
CA VAL A 149 26.99 -6.30 -28.14
C VAL A 149 27.16 -6.32 -26.63
N GLU A 150 26.64 -5.28 -25.96
CA GLU A 150 26.71 -5.16 -24.52
C GLU A 150 25.69 -6.09 -23.86
N VAL A 151 26.13 -6.83 -22.84
CA VAL A 151 25.31 -7.76 -22.05
C VAL A 151 25.57 -7.50 -20.58
N LYS A 152 24.52 -7.28 -19.81
CA LYS A 152 24.59 -7.11 -18.35
C LYS A 152 25.14 -8.36 -17.69
N SER A 153 26.25 -8.20 -16.94
CA SER A 153 26.96 -9.31 -16.31
C SER A 153 27.56 -8.90 -14.98
N ASP A 154 27.84 -9.91 -14.14
CA ASP A 154 28.58 -9.74 -12.89
C ASP A 154 30.11 -9.83 -13.10
N ASP A 155 30.52 -10.13 -14.34
CA ASP A 155 31.94 -10.15 -14.74
C ASP A 155 32.51 -8.72 -14.87
N PRO A 156 33.84 -8.58 -14.81
CA PRO A 156 34.47 -7.28 -14.98
C PRO A 156 34.06 -6.63 -16.30
N GLN A 157 33.79 -5.32 -16.26
CA GLN A 157 33.41 -4.54 -17.44
C GLN A 157 34.40 -4.75 -18.60
N GLY A 158 33.86 -4.94 -19.80
CA GLY A 158 34.64 -5.11 -21.00
C GLY A 158 35.15 -6.54 -21.25
N THR A 159 34.82 -7.52 -20.39
CA THR A 159 35.16 -8.92 -20.61
C THR A 159 34.24 -9.54 -21.64
N VAL A 160 34.80 -10.30 -22.58
CA VAL A 160 34.02 -11.05 -23.58
C VAL A 160 33.44 -12.30 -22.92
N LEU A 161 32.10 -12.40 -22.90
CA LEU A 161 31.33 -13.48 -22.30
C LEU A 161 31.11 -14.64 -23.28
N SER A 162 30.86 -14.32 -24.54
CA SER A 162 30.60 -15.27 -25.60
C SER A 162 30.88 -14.71 -26.97
N SER A 163 31.00 -15.54 -27.97
CA SER A 163 31.09 -15.16 -29.39
C SER A 163 30.09 -15.99 -30.22
N ASP A 164 29.51 -15.32 -31.22
CA ASP A 164 28.65 -15.99 -32.23
C ASP A 164 29.14 -15.62 -33.64
N PRO A 165 29.61 -16.58 -34.43
CA PRO A 165 29.76 -18.01 -34.11
C PRO A 165 30.75 -18.29 -32.99
N GLU A 166 30.55 -19.41 -32.28
CA GLU A 166 31.41 -19.80 -31.15
C GLU A 166 32.86 -19.98 -31.52
N GLN A 167 33.77 -19.72 -30.58
CA GLN A 167 35.20 -20.00 -30.71
C GLN A 167 35.46 -21.47 -31.12
N GLY A 168 36.45 -21.68 -31.98
CA GLY A 168 36.78 -23.00 -32.53
C GLY A 168 35.95 -23.42 -33.76
N HIS A 169 34.84 -22.75 -34.03
CA HIS A 169 34.07 -22.97 -35.27
C HIS A 169 34.79 -22.32 -36.46
N ARG A 170 34.49 -22.82 -37.66
CA ARG A 170 34.99 -22.26 -38.90
C ARG A 170 33.98 -21.34 -39.54
N ALA A 171 34.43 -20.18 -39.98
CA ALA A 171 33.63 -19.19 -40.67
C ALA A 171 34.42 -18.64 -41.87
N GLU A 172 33.72 -18.07 -42.84
CA GLU A 172 34.34 -17.44 -43.99
C GLU A 172 35.14 -16.20 -43.60
N GLU A 173 36.22 -15.91 -44.29
CA GLU A 173 37.00 -14.69 -44.09
C GLU A 173 36.10 -13.46 -44.38
N GLY A 174 36.14 -12.46 -43.49
CA GLY A 174 35.28 -11.27 -43.57
C GLY A 174 33.89 -11.45 -42.91
N SER A 175 33.55 -12.68 -42.44
CA SER A 175 32.26 -12.84 -41.74
C SER A 175 32.22 -12.09 -40.42
N THR A 176 31.02 -11.65 -40.04
CA THR A 176 30.80 -10.97 -38.75
C THR A 176 30.84 -11.99 -37.62
N VAL A 177 31.59 -11.66 -36.56
CA VAL A 177 31.59 -12.38 -35.29
C VAL A 177 31.09 -11.44 -34.23
N THR A 178 29.93 -11.78 -33.66
CA THR A 178 29.30 -11.00 -32.59
C THR A 178 29.94 -11.40 -31.25
N LEU A 179 30.43 -10.42 -30.50
CA LEU A 179 30.99 -10.59 -29.17
C LEU A 179 30.01 -10.07 -28.13
N SER A 180 29.57 -10.90 -27.20
CA SER A 180 28.84 -10.44 -26.01
C SER A 180 29.86 -9.91 -24.99
N VAL A 181 29.79 -8.63 -24.69
CA VAL A 181 30.74 -7.94 -23.81
C VAL A 181 30.05 -7.55 -22.51
N ALA A 182 30.66 -7.89 -21.39
CA ALA A 182 30.14 -7.57 -20.06
C ALA A 182 30.05 -6.07 -19.82
N VAL A 183 28.88 -5.63 -19.39
CA VAL A 183 28.65 -4.29 -18.81
C VAL A 183 28.04 -4.44 -17.41
N PRO A 184 28.38 -3.57 -16.45
CA PRO A 184 27.84 -3.66 -15.12
C PRO A 184 26.32 -3.41 -15.11
N ARG A 185 25.61 -3.99 -14.14
CA ARG A 185 24.26 -3.61 -13.80
C ARG A 185 24.29 -2.34 -12.98
N ILE A 186 23.32 -1.48 -13.21
CA ILE A 186 23.21 -0.20 -12.50
C ILE A 186 21.83 -0.14 -11.87
N VAL A 187 21.75 0.22 -10.59
CA VAL A 187 20.48 0.45 -9.90
C VAL A 187 19.69 1.54 -10.65
N PRO A 188 18.49 1.22 -11.17
CA PRO A 188 17.73 2.19 -11.95
C PRO A 188 17.14 3.29 -11.08
N THR A 189 16.79 4.44 -11.71
CA THR A 189 16.09 5.53 -11.04
C THR A 189 14.61 5.15 -10.92
N ILE A 190 14.18 4.71 -9.74
CA ILE A 190 12.83 4.22 -9.47
C ILE A 190 12.12 5.01 -8.37
N VAL A 191 12.78 5.97 -7.72
CA VAL A 191 12.14 6.84 -6.72
C VAL A 191 11.05 7.68 -7.38
N GLY A 192 9.86 7.68 -6.79
CA GLY A 192 8.67 8.32 -7.34
C GLY A 192 7.84 7.46 -8.31
N ALA A 193 8.35 6.29 -8.72
CA ALA A 193 7.60 5.32 -9.50
C ALA A 193 6.69 4.46 -8.60
N THR A 194 5.77 3.72 -9.19
CA THR A 194 5.00 2.71 -8.46
C THR A 194 5.87 1.49 -8.14
N SER A 195 5.51 0.73 -7.12
CA SER A 195 6.21 -0.51 -6.74
C SER A 195 6.26 -1.53 -7.89
N GLU A 196 5.23 -1.56 -8.75
CA GLU A 196 5.18 -2.44 -9.92
C GLU A 196 6.17 -2.00 -11.02
N GLU A 197 6.22 -0.69 -11.34
CA GLU A 197 7.18 -0.14 -12.30
C GLU A 197 8.62 -0.32 -11.79
N ALA A 198 8.85 -0.16 -10.49
CA ALA A 198 10.13 -0.40 -9.86
C ALA A 198 10.58 -1.87 -9.97
N ALA A 199 9.65 -2.80 -9.74
CA ALA A 199 9.92 -4.23 -9.89
C ALA A 199 10.32 -4.57 -11.33
N GLN A 200 9.58 -4.07 -12.32
CA GLN A 200 9.89 -4.28 -13.74
C GLN A 200 11.25 -3.68 -14.13
N ALA A 201 11.57 -2.48 -13.65
CA ALA A 201 12.84 -1.84 -13.92
C ALA A 201 14.03 -2.62 -13.31
N LEU A 202 13.89 -3.11 -12.08
CA LEU A 202 14.91 -3.92 -11.42
C LEU A 202 15.09 -5.29 -12.08
N GLU A 203 14.00 -5.93 -12.50
CA GLU A 203 14.04 -7.19 -13.25
C GLU A 203 14.72 -7.01 -14.62
N ALA A 204 14.41 -5.92 -15.33
CA ALA A 204 15.05 -5.59 -16.62
C ALA A 204 16.55 -5.38 -16.49
N GLU A 205 17.04 -4.88 -15.37
CA GLU A 205 18.46 -4.79 -15.04
C GLU A 205 19.04 -6.15 -14.59
N GLY A 206 18.20 -7.14 -14.27
CA GLY A 206 18.58 -8.50 -13.87
C GLY A 206 18.94 -8.64 -12.39
N PHE A 207 18.38 -7.79 -11.51
CA PHE A 207 18.48 -7.98 -10.07
C PHE A 207 17.52 -9.07 -9.59
N THR A 208 17.99 -9.96 -8.72
CA THR A 208 17.22 -11.11 -8.22
C THR A 208 16.93 -11.06 -6.73
N ALA A 209 17.70 -10.27 -5.97
CA ALA A 209 17.59 -10.15 -4.52
C ALA A 209 16.97 -8.78 -4.13
N VAL A 210 15.68 -8.60 -4.49
CA VAL A 210 14.94 -7.37 -4.18
C VAL A 210 14.06 -7.58 -2.96
N THR A 211 14.13 -6.67 -2.00
CA THR A 211 13.31 -6.65 -0.77
C THR A 211 12.55 -5.35 -0.70
N TYR A 212 11.27 -5.42 -0.37
CA TYR A 212 10.42 -4.26 -0.16
C TYR A 212 10.24 -4.01 1.34
N THR A 213 10.35 -2.74 1.75
CA THR A 213 10.05 -2.26 3.10
C THR A 213 9.00 -1.18 3.00
N GLU A 214 8.11 -1.13 3.98
CA GLU A 214 7.03 -0.16 4.04
C GLU A 214 7.41 0.99 4.97
N GLU A 215 7.07 2.21 4.57
CA GLU A 215 7.24 3.41 5.38
C GLU A 215 5.98 4.28 5.25
N LYS A 216 5.44 4.74 6.40
CA LYS A 216 4.28 5.64 6.40
C LYS A 216 4.65 6.97 5.76
N SER A 217 3.85 7.41 4.80
CA SER A 217 4.10 8.64 4.05
C SER A 217 2.79 9.29 3.58
N ASN A 218 2.86 10.59 3.31
CA ASN A 218 1.76 11.33 2.67
C ASN A 218 1.76 11.18 1.13
N GLU A 219 2.75 10.44 0.59
CA GLU A 219 2.76 10.08 -0.83
C GLU A 219 1.70 9.01 -1.13
N THR A 220 1.31 8.89 -2.38
CA THR A 220 0.36 7.86 -2.80
C THR A 220 0.86 6.48 -2.42
N ALA A 221 -0.03 5.65 -1.86
CA ALA A 221 0.29 4.27 -1.48
C ALA A 221 0.96 3.50 -2.62
N GLY A 222 2.03 2.78 -2.33
CA GLY A 222 2.81 2.03 -3.30
C GLY A 222 3.85 2.85 -4.08
N THR A 223 3.99 4.17 -3.82
CA THR A 223 5.05 4.99 -4.41
C THR A 223 6.39 4.65 -3.76
N VAL A 224 7.42 4.49 -4.57
CA VAL A 224 8.80 4.26 -4.09
C VAL A 224 9.36 5.54 -3.49
N LEU A 225 9.67 5.48 -2.20
CA LEU A 225 10.27 6.59 -1.44
C LEU A 225 11.79 6.60 -1.53
N ALA A 226 12.40 5.41 -1.47
CA ALA A 226 13.85 5.25 -1.49
C ALA A 226 14.26 3.91 -2.09
N VAL A 227 15.50 3.84 -2.56
CA VAL A 227 16.17 2.60 -2.98
C VAL A 227 17.57 2.55 -2.41
N SER A 228 17.97 1.39 -1.94
CA SER A 228 19.33 1.16 -1.43
C SER A 228 19.90 -0.13 -2.03
N PRO A 229 21.08 -0.08 -2.68
CA PRO A 229 21.94 1.09 -2.93
C PRO A 229 21.27 2.17 -3.79
N GLU A 230 21.81 3.41 -3.74
CA GLU A 230 21.25 4.54 -4.49
C GLU A 230 21.24 4.29 -6.00
N ALA A 231 20.28 4.93 -6.70
CA ALA A 231 20.20 4.90 -8.15
C ALA A 231 21.52 5.35 -8.80
N GLY A 232 21.95 4.64 -9.86
CA GLY A 232 23.23 4.87 -10.53
C GLY A 232 24.40 4.09 -9.93
N THR A 233 24.22 3.37 -8.81
CA THR A 233 25.26 2.52 -8.22
C THR A 233 25.39 1.21 -9.01
N GLU A 234 26.62 0.80 -9.27
CA GLU A 234 26.92 -0.51 -9.83
C GLU A 234 26.69 -1.60 -8.78
N ALA A 235 25.96 -2.65 -9.15
CA ALA A 235 25.67 -3.79 -8.28
C ALA A 235 25.60 -5.09 -9.08
N LYS A 236 25.78 -6.21 -8.41
CA LYS A 236 25.67 -7.55 -9.01
C LYS A 236 24.23 -8.06 -8.95
N SER A 237 23.89 -9.03 -9.77
CA SER A 237 22.54 -9.61 -9.84
C SER A 237 22.01 -10.13 -8.50
N GLY A 238 22.90 -10.65 -7.64
CA GLY A 238 22.60 -11.21 -6.33
C GLY A 238 22.76 -10.22 -5.15
N ASP A 239 23.16 -8.98 -5.40
CA ASP A 239 23.30 -7.99 -4.34
C ASP A 239 21.91 -7.60 -3.83
N ALA A 240 21.80 -7.38 -2.52
CA ALA A 240 20.54 -7.01 -1.89
C ALA A 240 20.13 -5.60 -2.28
N ILE A 241 18.99 -5.45 -2.94
CA ILE A 241 18.36 -4.17 -3.25
C ILE A 241 17.15 -4.01 -2.32
N THR A 242 17.15 -2.96 -1.51
CA THR A 242 16.02 -2.61 -0.66
C THR A 242 15.26 -1.45 -1.26
N VAL A 243 13.96 -1.64 -1.48
CA VAL A 243 13.04 -0.62 -2.00
C VAL A 243 12.08 -0.25 -0.89
N THR A 244 12.06 1.03 -0.49
CA THR A 244 11.10 1.55 0.49
C THR A 244 9.90 2.11 -0.24
N VAL A 245 8.70 1.62 0.10
CA VAL A 245 7.44 2.03 -0.51
C VAL A 245 6.55 2.74 0.49
N ALA A 246 5.81 3.73 0.01
CA ALA A 246 4.84 4.49 0.80
C ALA A 246 3.66 3.60 1.18
N VAL A 247 3.27 3.65 2.46
CA VAL A 247 1.97 3.18 2.95
C VAL A 247 1.24 4.36 3.59
N PRO A 248 -0.10 4.42 3.50
CA PRO A 248 -0.85 5.54 4.07
C PRO A 248 -0.84 5.49 5.59
N TYR A 249 -1.03 6.65 6.23
CA TYR A 249 -1.45 6.71 7.62
C TYR A 249 -2.92 6.31 7.71
N THR A 250 -3.29 5.49 8.68
CA THR A 250 -4.66 5.05 8.92
C THR A 250 -5.10 5.43 10.31
N VAL A 251 -6.35 5.88 10.46
CA VAL A 251 -6.95 6.18 11.76
C VAL A 251 -7.02 4.90 12.59
N PRO A 252 -6.35 4.80 13.75
CA PRO A 252 -6.41 3.62 14.58
C PRO A 252 -7.79 3.45 15.21
N ASP A 253 -8.14 2.21 15.53
CA ASP A 253 -9.32 1.91 16.32
C ASP A 253 -9.06 2.24 17.79
N VAL A 254 -9.82 3.20 18.30
CA VAL A 254 -9.71 3.71 19.68
C VAL A 254 -10.99 3.51 20.48
N GLU A 255 -12.01 2.83 19.92
CA GLU A 255 -13.27 2.57 20.59
C GLU A 255 -13.05 1.83 21.92
N GLY A 256 -13.72 2.27 22.96
CA GLY A 256 -13.60 1.69 24.32
C GLY A 256 -12.35 2.10 25.11
N MET A 257 -11.45 2.89 24.55
CA MET A 257 -10.29 3.44 25.27
C MET A 257 -10.71 4.63 26.15
N SER A 258 -9.90 4.96 27.14
CA SER A 258 -10.06 6.26 27.82
C SER A 258 -9.77 7.41 26.83
N GLU A 259 -10.38 8.58 27.04
CA GLU A 259 -10.10 9.76 26.23
C GLU A 259 -8.61 10.07 26.11
N ALA A 260 -7.87 9.93 27.21
CA ALA A 260 -6.43 10.21 27.22
C ALA A 260 -5.64 9.20 26.36
N ASP A 261 -5.96 7.91 26.47
CA ASP A 261 -5.28 6.85 25.72
C ASP A 261 -5.65 6.93 24.23
N ALA A 262 -6.93 7.20 23.92
CA ALA A 262 -7.41 7.41 22.56
C ALA A 262 -6.70 8.59 21.87
N LYS A 263 -6.61 9.74 22.55
CA LYS A 263 -5.85 10.90 22.07
C LYS A 263 -4.38 10.56 21.82
N ALA A 264 -3.75 9.87 22.77
CA ALA A 264 -2.35 9.48 22.64
C ALA A 264 -2.12 8.54 21.45
N ALA A 265 -3.03 7.60 21.21
CA ALA A 265 -2.96 6.68 20.08
C ALA A 265 -3.09 7.42 18.72
N LEU A 266 -4.06 8.31 18.60
CA LEU A 266 -4.26 9.14 17.41
C LEU A 266 -3.07 10.08 17.14
N GLN A 267 -2.55 10.72 18.18
CA GLN A 267 -1.38 11.60 18.08
C GLN A 267 -0.09 10.84 17.74
N ALA A 268 0.06 9.61 18.17
CA ALA A 268 1.19 8.75 17.80
C ALA A 268 1.22 8.43 16.30
N GLU A 269 0.07 8.39 15.64
CA GLU A 269 -0.06 8.28 14.18
C GLU A 269 0.16 9.63 13.46
N GLY A 270 0.31 10.74 14.21
CA GLY A 270 0.59 12.06 13.66
C GLY A 270 -0.64 12.90 13.36
N TYR A 271 -1.82 12.56 13.90
CA TYR A 271 -3.05 13.34 13.71
C TYR A 271 -3.18 14.49 14.71
N GLU A 272 -3.87 15.57 14.30
CA GLU A 272 -4.36 16.61 15.18
C GLU A 272 -5.73 16.18 15.74
N VAL A 273 -5.89 16.13 17.08
CA VAL A 273 -7.06 15.53 17.71
C VAL A 273 -7.88 16.59 18.43
N THR A 274 -9.14 16.72 18.01
CA THR A 274 -10.18 17.50 18.68
C THR A 274 -11.17 16.53 19.34
N SER A 275 -11.55 16.78 20.61
CA SER A 275 -12.58 15.98 21.29
C SER A 275 -13.91 16.67 21.27
N GLU A 276 -14.95 15.89 20.98
CA GLU A 276 -16.35 16.29 21.12
C GLU A 276 -17.10 15.31 22.02
N TRP A 277 -18.09 15.83 22.75
CA TRP A 277 -18.93 15.00 23.61
C TRP A 277 -20.00 14.28 22.81
N TYR A 278 -20.15 12.99 23.09
CA TYR A 278 -21.25 12.17 22.58
C TYR A 278 -22.13 11.73 23.74
N THR A 279 -23.35 12.31 23.82
CA THR A 279 -24.25 12.03 24.94
C THR A 279 -24.84 10.62 24.84
N THR A 280 -24.53 9.77 25.81
CA THR A 280 -25.01 8.38 25.89
C THR A 280 -25.05 7.90 27.33
N GLU A 281 -25.96 6.97 27.63
CA GLU A 281 -26.04 6.28 28.93
C GLU A 281 -25.53 4.83 28.83
N ASP A 282 -25.22 4.34 27.63
CA ASP A 282 -24.82 2.95 27.37
C ASP A 282 -23.31 2.72 27.56
N ILE A 283 -22.53 3.78 27.52
CA ILE A 283 -21.05 3.75 27.56
C ILE A 283 -20.58 4.56 28.76
N GLU A 284 -19.55 4.06 29.44
CA GLU A 284 -18.96 4.72 30.61
C GLU A 284 -18.41 6.10 30.21
N GLU A 285 -18.71 7.13 31.02
CA GLU A 285 -18.27 8.50 30.82
C GLU A 285 -16.75 8.61 30.65
N GLY A 286 -16.32 9.39 29.67
CA GLY A 286 -14.89 9.56 29.35
C GLY A 286 -14.31 8.45 28.47
N THR A 287 -15.14 7.54 27.99
CA THR A 287 -14.74 6.48 27.06
C THR A 287 -14.87 6.96 25.62
N ALA A 288 -13.90 6.64 24.78
CA ALA A 288 -13.95 6.91 23.33
C ALA A 288 -15.06 6.08 22.67
N VAL A 289 -15.93 6.73 21.93
CA VAL A 289 -17.07 6.12 21.25
C VAL A 289 -16.75 5.85 19.79
N SER A 290 -16.19 6.84 19.10
CA SER A 290 -15.87 6.77 17.69
C SER A 290 -14.94 7.91 17.30
N THR A 291 -14.48 7.87 16.05
CA THR A 291 -13.73 8.96 15.44
C THR A 291 -14.39 9.41 14.13
N ASP A 292 -14.17 10.66 13.76
CA ASP A 292 -14.48 11.19 12.42
C ASP A 292 -13.23 11.88 11.86
N PRO A 293 -12.64 11.36 10.76
CA PRO A 293 -13.01 10.17 10.02
C PRO A 293 -12.90 8.86 10.82
N ALA A 294 -13.68 7.86 10.42
CA ALA A 294 -13.80 6.60 11.14
C ALA A 294 -12.48 5.79 11.18
N ALA A 295 -12.34 4.91 12.15
CA ALA A 295 -11.21 3.97 12.23
C ALA A 295 -10.99 3.23 10.92
N GLY A 296 -9.72 3.07 10.50
CA GLY A 296 -9.32 2.49 9.21
C GLY A 296 -9.34 3.47 8.03
N SER A 297 -9.81 4.70 8.19
CA SER A 297 -9.73 5.72 7.14
C SER A 297 -8.29 6.11 6.86
N GLU A 298 -7.93 6.24 5.58
CA GLU A 298 -6.61 6.69 5.15
C GLU A 298 -6.58 8.21 5.10
N LEU A 299 -5.63 8.81 5.80
CA LEU A 299 -5.45 10.26 5.89
C LEU A 299 -3.97 10.62 5.79
N ASN A 300 -3.69 11.88 5.51
CA ASN A 300 -2.34 12.42 5.63
C ASN A 300 -1.97 12.67 7.10
N SER A 301 -0.70 12.51 7.44
CA SER A 301 -0.17 12.97 8.73
C SER A 301 -0.42 14.48 8.88
N GLY A 302 -0.85 14.91 10.06
CA GLY A 302 -1.28 16.28 10.35
C GLY A 302 -2.75 16.57 10.03
N SER A 303 -3.51 15.59 9.53
CA SER A 303 -4.97 15.76 9.37
C SER A 303 -5.66 15.83 10.73
N GLU A 304 -6.77 16.58 10.77
CA GLU A 304 -7.62 16.68 11.95
C GLU A 304 -8.52 15.44 12.07
N VAL A 305 -8.61 14.90 13.28
CA VAL A 305 -9.51 13.80 13.64
C VAL A 305 -10.32 14.21 14.85
N THR A 306 -11.63 14.15 14.73
CA THR A 306 -12.55 14.37 15.85
C THR A 306 -12.74 13.08 16.62
N LEU A 307 -12.47 13.12 17.92
CA LEU A 307 -12.70 12.02 18.85
C LEU A 307 -14.01 12.25 19.59
N TYR A 308 -14.99 11.40 19.40
CA TYR A 308 -16.23 11.44 20.17
C TYR A 308 -16.07 10.67 21.47
N VAL A 309 -16.34 11.34 22.57
CA VAL A 309 -16.15 10.82 23.94
C VAL A 309 -17.48 10.72 24.64
N ALA A 310 -17.78 9.60 25.25
CA ALA A 310 -19.01 9.37 25.99
C ALA A 310 -19.16 10.36 27.13
N HIS A 311 -20.30 11.01 27.16
CA HIS A 311 -20.73 11.95 28.21
C HIS A 311 -22.13 11.58 28.65
N SER A 312 -22.35 11.39 29.95
CA SER A 312 -23.67 11.04 30.43
C SER A 312 -24.61 12.23 30.43
N ARG A 313 -25.86 12.01 30.07
CA ARG A 313 -26.88 13.04 30.16
C ARG A 313 -26.99 13.61 31.57
N GLY A 314 -26.83 12.77 32.58
CA GLY A 314 -26.82 13.20 33.97
C GLY A 314 -25.72 14.22 34.26
N THR A 315 -24.52 14.01 33.77
CA THR A 315 -23.40 14.96 33.91
C THR A 315 -23.70 16.25 33.16
N GLU A 316 -24.18 16.15 31.91
CA GLU A 316 -24.58 17.30 31.10
C GLU A 316 -25.62 18.20 31.84
N LEU A 317 -26.67 17.59 32.37
CA LEU A 317 -27.71 18.33 33.09
C LEU A 317 -27.21 18.93 34.41
N VAL A 318 -26.29 18.27 35.11
CA VAL A 318 -25.62 18.81 36.30
C VAL A 318 -24.82 20.07 35.94
N ASP A 319 -24.08 20.04 34.82
CA ASP A 319 -23.26 21.16 34.38
C ASP A 319 -24.13 22.32 33.90
N LEU A 320 -25.19 22.08 33.14
CA LEU A 320 -26.20 23.10 32.81
C LEU A 320 -26.81 23.70 34.05
N THR A 321 -27.14 22.87 35.05
CA THR A 321 -27.68 23.36 36.34
C THR A 321 -26.68 24.27 37.06
N ARG A 322 -25.39 23.92 37.07
CA ARG A 322 -24.32 24.76 37.64
C ARG A 322 -24.11 26.06 36.89
N GLU A 323 -24.39 26.11 35.61
CA GLU A 323 -24.25 27.30 34.78
C GLU A 323 -25.37 28.29 35.09
N ILE A 324 -26.63 27.85 35.23
CA ILE A 324 -27.78 28.71 35.41
C ILE A 324 -28.02 29.19 36.86
N LEU A 325 -27.51 28.45 37.87
CA LEU A 325 -27.75 28.79 39.28
C LEU A 325 -27.02 30.04 39.78
N PRO A 326 -25.75 30.35 39.36
CA PRO A 326 -25.04 31.51 39.89
C PRO A 326 -25.78 32.82 39.62
N GLY A 327 -26.11 33.56 40.69
CA GLY A 327 -26.83 34.80 40.59
C GLY A 327 -28.33 34.69 40.28
N ALA A 328 -28.85 33.47 40.13
CA ALA A 328 -30.30 33.24 39.91
C ALA A 328 -31.13 33.72 41.11
N ASN A 329 -32.35 34.14 40.82
CA ASN A 329 -33.32 34.49 41.84
C ASN A 329 -34.25 33.33 42.10
N LEU A 330 -34.24 32.79 43.32
CA LEU A 330 -35.11 31.71 43.75
C LEU A 330 -36.27 32.29 44.53
N THR A 331 -37.48 31.77 44.35
CA THR A 331 -38.66 32.18 45.07
C THR A 331 -39.41 30.97 45.65
N ASN A 332 -39.63 30.94 46.93
CA ASN A 332 -40.44 29.95 47.65
C ASN A 332 -41.43 30.64 48.60
N ASP A 333 -42.13 29.89 49.43
CA ASP A 333 -43.11 30.39 50.41
C ASP A 333 -42.48 31.28 51.48
N GLU A 334 -41.16 31.19 51.69
CA GLU A 334 -40.41 31.97 52.67
C GLU A 334 -39.95 33.35 52.12
N GLY A 335 -39.96 33.53 50.79
CA GLY A 335 -39.55 34.77 50.16
C GLY A 335 -38.74 34.60 48.88
N SER A 336 -38.01 35.66 48.51
CA SER A 336 -37.12 35.70 47.35
C SER A 336 -35.67 35.70 47.77
N PHE A 337 -34.85 34.92 47.09
CA PHE A 337 -33.45 34.67 47.44
C PHE A 337 -32.57 34.80 46.18
N LYS A 338 -31.42 35.41 46.32
CA LYS A 338 -30.39 35.45 45.28
C LYS A 338 -29.29 34.46 45.60
N VAL A 339 -28.99 33.52 44.67
CA VAL A 339 -27.98 32.53 44.77
C VAL A 339 -26.59 33.20 44.79
N GLU A 340 -25.76 32.87 45.81
CA GLU A 340 -24.40 33.36 45.91
C GLU A 340 -23.37 32.21 45.69
N ASN A 341 -23.64 31.04 46.26
CA ASN A 341 -22.73 29.87 46.13
C ASN A 341 -23.52 28.58 45.87
N ILE A 342 -22.97 27.71 45.03
CA ILE A 342 -23.47 26.36 44.84
C ILE A 342 -22.69 25.42 45.77
N LYS A 343 -23.39 24.63 46.59
CA LYS A 343 -22.79 23.59 47.44
C LYS A 343 -22.73 22.24 46.77
N SER A 344 -23.82 21.86 46.09
CA SER A 344 -23.92 20.59 45.37
C SER A 344 -24.95 20.67 44.27
N CYS A 345 -24.74 19.90 43.21
CA CYS A 345 -25.67 19.52 42.20
C CYS A 345 -25.52 18.02 41.96
N THR A 346 -26.64 17.28 41.96
CA THR A 346 -26.63 15.83 41.79
C THR A 346 -27.77 15.38 40.89
N TYR A 347 -27.48 14.67 39.86
CA TYR A 347 -28.49 14.06 38.98
C TYR A 347 -29.20 12.91 39.72
N ARG A 348 -30.53 12.83 39.56
CA ARG A 348 -31.38 11.87 40.23
C ARG A 348 -32.04 10.85 39.27
N GLY A 349 -31.99 11.10 37.99
CA GLY A 349 -32.74 10.38 36.95
C GLY A 349 -33.88 11.21 36.39
N ASP A 350 -34.46 10.75 35.28
CA ASP A 350 -35.63 11.35 34.61
C ASP A 350 -35.51 12.86 34.34
N GLY A 351 -34.29 13.33 34.06
CA GLY A 351 -34.02 14.75 33.81
C GLY A 351 -33.97 15.64 35.09
N GLU A 352 -34.08 15.06 36.29
CA GLU A 352 -34.09 15.82 37.55
C GLU A 352 -32.69 16.00 38.12
N VAL A 353 -32.28 17.22 38.33
CA VAL A 353 -31.07 17.60 39.07
C VAL A 353 -31.43 18.26 40.39
N LEU A 354 -31.01 17.66 41.50
CA LEU A 354 -31.12 18.25 42.82
C LEU A 354 -29.95 19.19 43.06
N TYR A 355 -30.23 20.36 43.63
CA TYR A 355 -29.18 21.30 44.00
C TYR A 355 -29.31 21.75 45.44
N THR A 356 -28.18 22.10 46.04
CA THR A 356 -28.07 22.80 47.33
C THR A 356 -27.23 24.05 47.13
N VAL A 357 -27.81 25.22 47.46
CA VAL A 357 -27.14 26.49 47.30
C VAL A 357 -27.14 27.30 48.58
N GLU A 358 -26.23 28.23 48.68
CA GLU A 358 -26.30 29.33 49.63
C GLU A 358 -26.81 30.57 48.94
N ALA A 359 -27.89 31.13 49.50
CA ALA A 359 -28.55 32.26 48.90
C ALA A 359 -28.84 33.32 49.98
N ARG A 360 -28.95 34.54 49.53
CA ARG A 360 -29.28 35.69 50.37
C ARG A 360 -30.72 36.11 50.11
N GLN A 361 -31.54 36.11 51.15
CA GLN A 361 -32.88 36.60 51.07
C GLN A 361 -32.87 38.10 50.71
N TYR A 362 -33.77 38.54 49.88
CA TYR A 362 -33.93 39.92 49.54
C TYR A 362 -35.42 40.32 49.45
N GLU A 363 -35.66 41.61 49.72
CA GLU A 363 -36.95 42.22 49.53
C GLU A 363 -36.83 43.46 48.64
N VAL A 364 -37.80 43.67 47.76
CA VAL A 364 -37.89 44.90 46.93
C VAL A 364 -38.72 45.87 47.69
N VAL A 365 -38.10 46.88 48.26
CA VAL A 365 -38.79 47.95 49.03
C VAL A 365 -39.06 49.16 48.13
N THR A 366 -40.32 49.58 48.09
CA THR A 366 -40.66 50.78 47.37
C THR A 366 -40.32 52.00 48.28
N MET A 367 -39.45 52.87 47.80
CA MET A 367 -39.01 54.04 48.48
C MET A 367 -40.15 55.10 48.58
N PRO A 368 -40.33 55.74 49.72
CA PRO A 368 -41.34 56.80 49.88
C PRO A 368 -41.05 57.98 48.94
N PHE A 369 -42.10 58.75 48.62
CA PHE A 369 -42.05 59.92 47.75
C PHE A 369 -41.69 59.70 46.28
N GLY A 370 -41.91 58.49 45.74
CA GLY A 370 -41.67 58.17 44.32
C GLY A 370 -40.19 58.05 43.90
N LEU A 371 -39.30 57.81 44.85
CA LEU A 371 -37.85 57.65 44.63
C LEU A 371 -37.47 56.29 43.97
N GLY A 372 -38.45 55.47 43.59
CA GLY A 372 -38.23 54.18 42.91
C GLY A 372 -38.29 52.97 43.86
N GLN A 373 -37.68 51.87 43.45
CA GLN A 373 -37.58 50.64 44.23
C GLN A 373 -36.13 50.37 44.57
N GLU A 374 -35.86 49.90 45.78
CA GLU A 374 -34.53 49.44 46.23
C GLU A 374 -34.59 47.97 46.67
N THR A 375 -33.58 47.19 46.29
CA THR A 375 -33.48 45.82 46.71
C THR A 375 -32.63 45.75 47.99
N VAL A 376 -33.20 45.24 49.09
CA VAL A 376 -32.56 45.11 50.36
C VAL A 376 -32.23 43.63 50.62
N PHE A 377 -30.97 43.33 50.80
CA PHE A 377 -30.51 41.95 51.09
C PHE A 377 -30.35 41.67 52.57
N ALA A 378 -30.74 40.48 53.00
CA ALA A 378 -30.49 39.99 54.35
C ALA A 378 -28.95 39.81 54.58
N LYS A 379 -28.51 40.03 55.79
CA LYS A 379 -27.09 39.90 56.16
C LYS A 379 -26.61 38.43 56.22
N LYS A 380 -27.52 37.49 56.42
CA LYS A 380 -27.21 36.07 56.61
C LYS A 380 -27.54 35.31 55.36
N LEU A 381 -26.62 34.37 55.00
CA LEU A 381 -26.86 33.36 53.97
C LEU A 381 -27.77 32.26 54.53
N THR A 382 -28.68 31.80 53.67
CA THR A 382 -29.57 30.67 53.96
C THR A 382 -29.26 29.56 53.00
N THR A 383 -29.24 28.33 53.48
CA THR A 383 -29.11 27.17 52.60
C THR A 383 -30.47 26.82 52.00
N ILE A 384 -30.56 26.73 50.69
CA ILE A 384 -31.76 26.36 49.98
C ILE A 384 -31.47 25.08 49.21
N GLU A 385 -32.37 24.13 49.35
CA GLU A 385 -32.37 22.87 48.56
C GLU A 385 -33.50 22.94 47.56
N GLY A 386 -33.24 22.45 46.37
CA GLY A 386 -34.21 22.43 45.30
C GLY A 386 -33.91 21.43 44.22
N GLY A 387 -34.78 21.35 43.25
CA GLY A 387 -34.63 20.49 42.07
C GLY A 387 -35.00 21.22 40.80
N ILE A 388 -34.33 20.93 39.73
CA ILE A 388 -34.62 21.36 38.38
C ILE A 388 -34.89 20.13 37.56
N VAL A 389 -35.99 20.12 36.81
CA VAL A 389 -36.34 19.09 35.84
C VAL A 389 -36.13 19.66 34.44
N TRP A 390 -35.26 19.04 33.70
CA TRP A 390 -34.94 19.38 32.33
C TRP A 390 -35.74 18.52 31.34
N ASN A 391 -36.16 19.09 30.21
CA ASN A 391 -36.74 18.36 29.11
C ASN A 391 -35.63 17.81 28.18
N ASP A 392 -36.03 17.08 27.13
CA ASP A 392 -35.09 16.51 26.15
C ASP A 392 -34.38 17.57 25.31
N ASP A 393 -34.92 18.78 25.23
CA ASP A 393 -34.34 19.93 24.50
C ASP A 393 -33.41 20.78 25.37
N ASN A 394 -33.00 20.27 26.54
CA ASN A 394 -32.18 21.02 27.51
C ASN A 394 -32.81 22.32 28.03
N GLU A 395 -34.14 22.38 28.10
CA GLU A 395 -34.87 23.49 28.68
C GLU A 395 -35.41 23.10 30.06
N VAL A 396 -35.46 24.08 30.96
CA VAL A 396 -36.02 23.86 32.30
C VAL A 396 -37.55 23.72 32.18
N SER A 397 -38.05 22.51 32.40
CA SER A 397 -39.47 22.23 32.39
C SER A 397 -40.15 22.53 33.73
N TYR A 398 -39.41 22.36 34.82
CA TYR A 398 -39.85 22.64 36.18
C TYR A 398 -38.68 22.95 37.10
N ALA A 399 -38.87 23.87 38.03
CA ALA A 399 -37.91 24.14 39.09
C ALA A 399 -38.63 24.42 40.42
N SER A 400 -38.13 23.84 41.53
CA SER A 400 -38.64 24.08 42.87
C SER A 400 -37.43 24.28 43.83
N PRO A 401 -37.29 25.47 44.48
CA PRO A 401 -38.07 26.67 44.28
C PRO A 401 -38.01 27.26 42.87
N SER A 402 -39.03 28.04 42.49
CA SER A 402 -39.08 28.67 41.14
C SER A 402 -37.87 29.53 40.92
N ILE A 403 -37.23 29.35 39.75
CA ILE A 403 -36.09 30.15 39.29
C ILE A 403 -36.61 31.30 38.45
N ARG A 404 -36.13 32.52 38.72
CA ARG A 404 -36.34 33.69 37.86
C ARG A 404 -34.97 34.24 37.49
N TYR A 405 -34.74 34.35 36.19
CA TYR A 405 -33.51 34.92 35.63
C TYR A 405 -33.54 36.43 35.65
#